data_2f922e298adc243429590c7f46b9c49c
#
_entry.id   2f922e298adc243429590c7f46b9c49c
#
_cell.length_a   1.000
_cell.length_b   1.000
_cell.length_c   1.000
_cell.angle_alpha   90.00
_cell.angle_beta   90.00
_cell.angle_gamma   90.00
#
_symmetry.space_group_name_H-M   'P 1'
#
loop_
_entity.id
_entity.type
_entity.pdbx_description
1 polymer ?
#
loop_
_entity_poly.entity_id
_entity_poly.type
_entity_poly.pdbx_seq_one_letter_code
_entity_poly.pdbx_strand_id
1 'polypeptide(L)'
;MCVKQTADCEMVEDDMSLETFSALTPVFPHLDALILNGIGEPLLNPHLETFIRSAKSLMPKTGWVGFQSNGLLLTNLRAVALVNAGLDRICISIDAASPELFQTLREGGDLSDIEHALVALDNAKRLCGRPEVAIGIEYVVMRKNLAELPAALRWAAAHGVTFAIVTHMLPYEEQHTDEAAYNLCTAEAKELFRRFSELAQQQGLSISNYFEARWKYSRSTDEQRLVDLVEAMKAEADQRDLFIDMKKLLMMDINQADEVAAVFVRAQEVAQECGVELRLPEINILEKRHCSFVEDGGTFISVDGNISPCYFLWHRYRCYASGWSQQVTPKIFGNVAEHDVMQVWNSPEYRSFRTQVTSYDYPGCSNCSLAPCDYVQTDDFEQDCHIGDVPCGACLWCTGVFQCLR
;
A
#
# COMPACT_ATOMS: atom_id res chain seq x y z
N MET A 1 -5.68 -4.88 -11.98
CA MET A 1 -5.06 -4.33 -10.74
C MET A 1 -5.47 -2.88 -10.39
N CYS A 2 -5.93 -2.07 -11.34
CA CYS A 2 -6.27 -0.67 -11.08
C CYS A 2 -7.73 -0.53 -10.62
N VAL A 3 -7.97 0.24 -9.56
CA VAL A 3 -9.33 0.52 -9.06
C VAL A 3 -10.24 1.16 -10.11
N LYS A 4 -9.69 1.92 -11.06
CA LYS A 4 -10.44 2.50 -12.20
C LYS A 4 -11.18 1.47 -13.06
N GLN A 5 -10.73 0.24 -13.06
CA GLN A 5 -11.33 -0.85 -13.87
C GLN A 5 -12.45 -1.58 -13.12
N THR A 6 -12.70 -1.23 -11.86
CA THR A 6 -13.78 -1.84 -11.07
C THR A 6 -15.12 -1.13 -11.32
N ALA A 7 -16.21 -1.89 -11.30
CA ALA A 7 -17.56 -1.37 -11.57
C ALA A 7 -18.05 -0.34 -10.53
N ASP A 8 -17.49 -0.39 -9.31
CA ASP A 8 -17.90 0.45 -8.17
C ASP A 8 -16.98 1.66 -7.96
N CYS A 9 -16.08 1.96 -8.90
CA CYS A 9 -15.18 3.10 -8.78
C CYS A 9 -15.88 4.40 -9.18
N GLU A 10 -16.16 5.25 -8.21
CA GLU A 10 -16.69 6.60 -8.41
C GLU A 10 -15.53 7.61 -8.37
N MET A 11 -14.80 7.75 -9.47
CA MET A 11 -13.74 8.75 -9.59
C MET A 11 -14.02 9.74 -10.70
N VAL A 12 -13.71 11.01 -10.44
CA VAL A 12 -13.63 12.01 -11.50
C VAL A 12 -12.41 11.69 -12.37
N GLU A 13 -12.64 11.41 -13.66
CA GLU A 13 -11.59 11.26 -14.65
C GLU A 13 -11.24 12.62 -15.25
N ASP A 14 -10.33 13.33 -14.60
CA ASP A 14 -9.84 14.62 -15.08
C ASP A 14 -8.38 14.83 -14.65
N ASP A 15 -7.75 15.82 -15.25
CA ASP A 15 -6.43 16.30 -14.88
C ASP A 15 -6.54 17.48 -13.91
N MET A 16 -5.64 17.54 -12.92
CA MET A 16 -5.56 18.71 -12.05
C MET A 16 -5.31 19.98 -12.89
N SER A 17 -6.16 20.97 -12.72
CA SER A 17 -6.05 22.25 -13.45
C SER A 17 -4.93 23.14 -12.89
N LEU A 18 -4.49 24.11 -13.70
CA LEU A 18 -3.57 25.17 -13.23
C LEU A 18 -4.20 25.99 -12.10
N GLU A 19 -5.49 26.21 -12.12
CA GLU A 19 -6.21 26.96 -11.08
C GLU A 19 -6.20 26.22 -9.76
N THR A 20 -6.60 24.95 -9.75
CA THR A 20 -6.56 24.08 -8.56
C THR A 20 -5.15 23.98 -7.99
N PHE A 21 -4.13 23.75 -8.85
CA PHE A 21 -2.75 23.67 -8.41
C PHE A 21 -2.23 25.00 -7.84
N SER A 22 -2.63 26.13 -8.45
CA SER A 22 -2.21 27.47 -8.00
C SER A 22 -2.77 27.81 -6.61
N ALA A 23 -3.93 27.27 -6.25
CA ALA A 23 -4.52 27.43 -4.92
C ALA A 23 -3.66 26.77 -3.82
N LEU A 24 -2.75 25.84 -4.18
CA LEU A 24 -1.80 25.21 -3.26
C LEU A 24 -0.56 26.06 -2.98
N THR A 25 -0.34 27.16 -3.71
CA THR A 25 0.86 28.01 -3.59
C THR A 25 1.19 28.41 -2.15
N PRO A 26 0.24 28.76 -1.28
CA PRO A 26 0.54 29.16 0.11
C PRO A 26 1.15 28.05 0.95
N VAL A 27 0.94 26.79 0.62
CA VAL A 27 1.48 25.65 1.42
C VAL A 27 2.90 25.28 1.00
N PHE A 28 3.34 25.56 -0.22
CA PHE A 28 4.63 25.12 -0.74
C PHE A 28 5.84 25.50 0.14
N PRO A 29 5.93 26.70 0.76
CA PRO A 29 7.03 27.03 1.66
C PRO A 29 7.14 26.15 2.92
N HIS A 30 6.12 25.36 3.21
CA HIS A 30 6.02 24.50 4.40
C HIS A 30 6.20 23.00 4.06
N LEU A 31 6.40 22.65 2.79
CA LEU A 31 6.50 21.25 2.35
C LEU A 31 7.93 20.75 2.34
N ASP A 32 8.17 19.58 2.94
CA ASP A 32 9.38 18.79 2.77
C ASP A 32 9.33 17.92 1.52
N ALA A 33 8.14 17.54 1.09
CA ALA A 33 7.91 16.73 -0.10
C ALA A 33 6.61 17.11 -0.81
N LEU A 34 6.63 17.08 -2.14
CA LEU A 34 5.44 17.15 -2.98
C LEU A 34 5.44 15.97 -3.95
N ILE A 35 4.42 15.13 -3.85
CA ILE A 35 4.25 13.95 -4.70
C ILE A 35 3.08 14.19 -5.63
N LEU A 36 3.36 14.26 -6.92
CA LEU A 36 2.38 14.56 -7.97
C LEU A 36 1.75 13.27 -8.50
N ASN A 37 1.06 12.56 -7.60
CA ASN A 37 0.38 11.31 -7.88
C ASN A 37 -1.13 11.44 -7.71
N GLY A 38 -1.85 10.59 -8.47
CA GLY A 38 -3.24 10.26 -8.29
C GLY A 38 -3.47 8.83 -8.77
N ILE A 39 -4.71 8.41 -8.95
CA ILE A 39 -5.03 7.18 -9.67
C ILE A 39 -5.10 7.53 -11.16
N GLY A 40 -4.04 7.25 -11.89
CA GLY A 40 -3.85 7.61 -13.30
C GLY A 40 -2.38 7.70 -13.65
N GLU A 41 -2.08 8.40 -14.74
CA GLU A 41 -0.72 8.60 -15.23
C GLU A 41 -0.36 10.10 -15.21
N PRO A 42 0.57 10.53 -14.35
CA PRO A 42 0.92 11.96 -14.25
C PRO A 42 1.45 12.57 -15.56
N LEU A 43 2.09 11.76 -16.41
CA LEU A 43 2.61 12.23 -17.70
C LEU A 43 1.51 12.59 -18.72
N LEU A 44 0.24 12.25 -18.46
CA LEU A 44 -0.88 12.72 -19.27
C LEU A 44 -1.19 14.20 -19.03
N ASN A 45 -0.93 14.70 -17.81
CA ASN A 45 -1.20 16.10 -17.49
C ASN A 45 -0.26 17.02 -18.27
N PRO A 46 -0.78 17.93 -19.12
CA PRO A 46 0.04 18.84 -19.94
C PRO A 46 0.76 19.91 -19.11
N HIS A 47 0.40 20.09 -17.85
CA HIS A 47 0.93 21.11 -16.95
C HIS A 47 1.95 20.57 -15.95
N LEU A 48 2.33 19.29 -16.03
CA LEU A 48 3.17 18.62 -15.03
C LEU A 48 4.50 19.36 -14.79
N GLU A 49 5.22 19.75 -15.86
CA GLU A 49 6.48 20.50 -15.74
C GLU A 49 6.27 21.90 -15.13
N THR A 50 5.11 22.50 -15.38
CA THR A 50 4.75 23.79 -14.79
C THR A 50 4.50 23.63 -13.30
N PHE A 51 3.83 22.57 -12.89
CA PHE A 51 3.61 22.23 -11.47
C PHE A 51 4.94 22.03 -10.74
N ILE A 52 5.84 21.21 -11.28
CA ILE A 52 7.17 20.97 -10.72
C ILE A 52 7.93 22.30 -10.57
N ARG A 53 7.99 23.11 -11.61
CA ARG A 53 8.73 24.39 -11.59
C ARG A 53 8.14 25.36 -10.58
N SER A 54 6.82 25.48 -10.53
CA SER A 54 6.12 26.35 -9.59
C SER A 54 6.38 25.92 -8.14
N ALA A 55 6.23 24.65 -7.83
CA ALA A 55 6.50 24.12 -6.50
C ALA A 55 7.96 24.34 -6.09
N LYS A 56 8.91 23.93 -6.92
CA LYS A 56 10.36 24.09 -6.62
C LYS A 56 10.81 25.54 -6.43
N SER A 57 10.13 26.49 -7.05
CA SER A 57 10.44 27.91 -6.85
C SER A 57 10.08 28.46 -5.47
N LEU A 58 9.18 27.78 -4.77
CA LEU A 58 8.60 28.23 -3.49
C LEU A 58 8.91 27.30 -2.32
N MET A 59 9.15 26.01 -2.57
CA MET A 59 9.52 25.04 -1.55
C MET A 59 10.90 25.34 -0.92
N PRO A 60 11.14 24.88 0.33
CA PRO A 60 12.47 24.91 0.91
C PRO A 60 13.50 24.21 0.00
N LYS A 61 14.77 24.64 0.06
CA LYS A 61 15.85 24.03 -0.74
C LYS A 61 16.05 22.53 -0.45
N THR A 62 15.70 22.10 0.74
CA THR A 62 15.72 20.68 1.18
C THR A 62 14.51 19.91 0.69
N GLY A 63 13.45 20.60 0.30
CA GLY A 63 12.24 19.99 -0.20
C GLY A 63 12.41 19.37 -1.58
N TRP A 64 11.74 18.25 -1.80
CA TRP A 64 11.80 17.52 -3.07
C TRP A 64 10.43 17.38 -3.72
N VAL A 65 10.44 17.28 -5.06
CA VAL A 65 9.25 17.02 -5.89
C VAL A 65 9.47 15.71 -6.65
N GLY A 66 8.46 14.85 -6.61
CA GLY A 66 8.51 13.58 -7.35
C GLY A 66 7.14 13.05 -7.73
N PHE A 67 7.14 11.96 -8.50
CA PHE A 67 5.92 11.24 -8.88
C PHE A 67 6.23 9.80 -9.29
N GLN A 68 5.16 9.00 -9.40
CA GLN A 68 5.19 7.64 -9.93
C GLN A 68 4.56 7.62 -11.33
N SER A 69 5.08 6.78 -12.22
CA SER A 69 4.64 6.71 -13.62
C SER A 69 4.71 5.28 -14.14
N ASN A 70 3.86 4.95 -15.12
CA ASN A 70 3.99 3.73 -15.90
C ASN A 70 5.14 3.79 -16.92
N GLY A 71 5.78 4.95 -17.12
CA GLY A 71 6.92 5.15 -17.99
C GLY A 71 6.62 5.24 -19.49
N LEU A 72 5.44 4.83 -19.95
CA LEU A 72 5.14 4.67 -21.40
C LEU A 72 5.17 5.97 -22.20
N LEU A 73 4.94 7.11 -21.55
CA LEU A 73 4.96 8.43 -22.19
C LEU A 73 6.31 9.19 -22.02
N LEU A 74 7.31 8.52 -21.44
CA LEU A 74 8.57 9.15 -21.09
C LEU A 74 9.56 9.11 -22.27
N THR A 75 9.51 10.12 -23.13
CA THR A 75 10.47 10.33 -24.20
C THR A 75 11.72 11.07 -23.71
N ASN A 76 12.82 11.05 -24.48
CA ASN A 76 14.02 11.85 -24.17
C ASN A 76 13.71 13.34 -23.96
N LEU A 77 12.85 13.92 -24.80
CA LEU A 77 12.47 15.34 -24.68
C LEU A 77 11.68 15.59 -23.38
N ARG A 78 10.75 14.70 -23.05
CA ARG A 78 9.95 14.81 -21.85
C ARG A 78 10.81 14.65 -20.58
N ALA A 79 11.72 13.69 -20.57
CA ALA A 79 12.66 13.48 -19.46
C ALA A 79 13.52 14.73 -19.20
N VAL A 80 14.08 15.33 -20.25
CA VAL A 80 14.86 16.59 -20.16
C VAL A 80 13.98 17.73 -19.62
N ALA A 81 12.74 17.86 -20.10
CA ALA A 81 11.83 18.91 -19.64
C ALA A 81 11.49 18.78 -18.15
N LEU A 82 11.23 17.55 -17.67
CA LEU A 82 10.95 17.26 -16.27
C LEU A 82 12.14 17.54 -15.36
N VAL A 83 13.34 17.09 -15.74
CA VAL A 83 14.58 17.32 -14.97
C VAL A 83 14.90 18.82 -14.91
N ASN A 84 14.78 19.56 -16.03
CA ASN A 84 14.96 21.00 -16.08
C ASN A 84 13.89 21.77 -15.29
N ALA A 85 12.69 21.22 -15.16
CA ALA A 85 11.65 21.83 -14.33
C ALA A 85 11.95 21.74 -12.83
N GLY A 86 12.87 20.85 -12.42
CA GLY A 86 13.28 20.69 -11.04
C GLY A 86 12.82 19.38 -10.40
N LEU A 87 12.49 18.36 -11.21
CA LEU A 87 12.18 17.02 -10.70
C LEU A 87 13.35 16.48 -9.88
N ASP A 88 13.05 15.94 -8.69
CA ASP A 88 14.05 15.35 -7.79
C ASP A 88 13.95 13.83 -7.73
N ARG A 89 12.73 13.27 -7.79
CA ARG A 89 12.51 11.82 -7.71
C ARG A 89 11.47 11.36 -8.72
N ILE A 90 11.73 10.24 -9.37
CA ILE A 90 10.73 9.56 -10.21
C ILE A 90 10.78 8.06 -9.93
N CYS A 91 9.60 7.45 -9.79
CA CYS A 91 9.45 6.03 -9.55
C CYS A 91 8.71 5.39 -10.73
N ILE A 92 9.34 4.46 -11.43
CA ILE A 92 8.76 3.78 -12.59
C ILE A 92 8.16 2.46 -12.14
N SER A 93 6.91 2.24 -12.51
CA SER A 93 6.21 1.02 -12.13
C SER A 93 6.66 -0.18 -12.98
N ILE A 94 7.14 -1.23 -12.31
CA ILE A 94 7.55 -2.49 -12.93
C ILE A 94 7.11 -3.66 -12.04
N ASP A 95 6.44 -4.67 -12.63
CA ASP A 95 5.91 -5.80 -11.86
C ASP A 95 6.45 -7.16 -12.32
N ALA A 96 7.44 -7.17 -13.22
CA ALA A 96 8.13 -8.37 -13.67
C ALA A 96 9.50 -8.04 -14.26
N ALA A 97 10.39 -9.04 -14.29
CA ALA A 97 11.69 -9.00 -14.96
C ALA A 97 11.64 -9.67 -16.35
N SER A 98 10.70 -10.60 -16.54
CA SER A 98 10.50 -11.27 -17.83
C SER A 98 9.47 -10.53 -18.67
N PRO A 99 9.70 -10.37 -20.00
CA PRO A 99 8.74 -9.71 -20.90
C PRO A 99 7.37 -10.35 -20.89
N GLU A 100 7.31 -11.68 -20.84
CA GLU A 100 6.08 -12.46 -20.90
C GLU A 100 5.18 -12.19 -19.68
N LEU A 101 5.76 -12.20 -18.49
CA LEU A 101 5.01 -11.90 -17.27
C LEU A 101 4.65 -10.42 -17.20
N PHE A 102 5.56 -9.53 -17.62
CA PHE A 102 5.30 -8.09 -17.65
C PHE A 102 4.07 -7.77 -18.52
N GLN A 103 3.99 -8.30 -19.76
CA GLN A 103 2.84 -8.11 -20.67
C GLN A 103 1.54 -8.68 -20.08
N THR A 104 1.62 -9.79 -19.34
CA THR A 104 0.45 -10.38 -18.68
C THR A 104 -0.09 -9.51 -17.55
N LEU A 105 0.81 -8.79 -16.83
CA LEU A 105 0.44 -7.96 -15.68
C LEU A 105 0.07 -6.54 -16.09
N ARG A 106 0.67 -6.03 -17.16
CA ARG A 106 0.51 -4.65 -17.65
C ARG A 106 0.08 -4.67 -19.11
N GLU A 107 -1.22 -4.82 -19.33
CA GLU A 107 -1.80 -4.82 -20.68
C GLU A 107 -1.38 -3.57 -21.47
N GLY A 108 -0.88 -3.80 -22.68
CA GLY A 108 -0.46 -2.73 -23.59
C GLY A 108 0.92 -2.16 -23.34
N GLY A 109 1.67 -2.66 -22.32
CA GLY A 109 3.05 -2.27 -22.04
C GLY A 109 4.05 -3.34 -22.49
N ASP A 110 5.26 -2.90 -22.87
CA ASP A 110 6.40 -3.78 -23.10
C ASP A 110 7.53 -3.39 -22.13
N LEU A 111 8.30 -4.39 -21.67
CA LEU A 111 9.43 -4.13 -20.78
C LEU A 111 10.52 -3.27 -21.46
N SER A 112 10.63 -3.34 -22.80
CA SER A 112 11.50 -2.48 -23.59
C SER A 112 11.10 -1.00 -23.53
N ASP A 113 9.82 -0.67 -23.37
CA ASP A 113 9.37 0.71 -23.19
C ASP A 113 9.87 1.27 -21.85
N ILE A 114 9.89 0.44 -20.82
CA ILE A 114 10.42 0.81 -19.51
C ILE A 114 11.95 1.00 -19.57
N GLU A 115 12.65 0.13 -20.29
CA GLU A 115 14.10 0.30 -20.55
C GLU A 115 14.37 1.64 -21.23
N HIS A 116 13.63 1.99 -22.29
CA HIS A 116 13.75 3.28 -22.99
C HIS A 116 13.47 4.45 -22.03
N ALA A 117 12.48 4.35 -21.17
CA ALA A 117 12.16 5.38 -20.18
C ALA A 117 13.32 5.60 -19.18
N LEU A 118 13.91 4.52 -18.65
CA LEU A 118 15.03 4.60 -17.72
C LEU A 118 16.28 5.20 -18.39
N VAL A 119 16.58 4.79 -19.63
CA VAL A 119 17.67 5.35 -20.43
C VAL A 119 17.44 6.84 -20.71
N ALA A 120 16.19 7.23 -21.03
CA ALA A 120 15.84 8.65 -21.25
C ALA A 120 16.08 9.50 -20.01
N LEU A 121 15.72 9.00 -18.82
CA LEU A 121 15.95 9.67 -17.54
C LEU A 121 17.43 9.81 -17.22
N ASP A 122 18.23 8.75 -17.38
CA ASP A 122 19.67 8.81 -17.13
C ASP A 122 20.37 9.79 -18.08
N ASN A 123 19.98 9.80 -19.35
CA ASN A 123 20.45 10.79 -20.32
C ASN A 123 20.06 12.22 -19.90
N ALA A 124 18.82 12.43 -19.46
CA ALA A 124 18.35 13.73 -19.02
C ALA A 124 19.13 14.25 -17.80
N LYS A 125 19.41 13.40 -16.81
CA LYS A 125 20.27 13.75 -15.66
C LYS A 125 21.62 14.28 -16.10
N ARG A 126 22.27 13.58 -17.05
CA ARG A 126 23.59 13.98 -17.57
C ARG A 126 23.50 15.27 -18.35
N LEU A 127 22.54 15.43 -19.27
CA LEU A 127 22.37 16.62 -20.12
C LEU A 127 22.03 17.86 -19.29
N CYS A 128 21.25 17.73 -18.24
CA CYS A 128 20.82 18.84 -17.36
C CYS A 128 21.83 19.13 -16.24
N GLY A 129 22.89 18.32 -16.07
CA GLY A 129 23.84 18.46 -14.97
C GLY A 129 23.21 18.19 -13.59
N ARG A 130 22.18 17.31 -13.52
CA ARG A 130 21.42 16.97 -12.32
C ARG A 130 21.63 15.49 -11.91
N PRO A 131 22.86 15.08 -11.53
CA PRO A 131 23.15 13.69 -11.17
C PRO A 131 22.40 13.22 -9.92
N GLU A 132 21.95 14.16 -9.07
CA GLU A 132 21.23 13.88 -7.83
C GLU A 132 19.77 13.44 -8.02
N VAL A 133 19.19 13.59 -9.21
CA VAL A 133 17.82 13.10 -9.47
C VAL A 133 17.76 11.60 -9.24
N ALA A 134 16.91 11.19 -8.31
CA ALA A 134 16.74 9.78 -7.94
C ALA A 134 15.75 9.09 -8.89
N ILE A 135 16.19 8.00 -9.51
CA ILE A 135 15.35 7.14 -10.34
C ILE A 135 15.08 5.86 -9.54
N GLY A 136 13.82 5.55 -9.32
CA GLY A 136 13.39 4.36 -8.62
C GLY A 136 12.42 3.49 -9.42
N ILE A 137 12.14 2.33 -8.87
CA ILE A 137 11.05 1.47 -9.34
C ILE A 137 10.04 1.21 -8.22
N GLU A 138 8.77 1.02 -8.60
CA GLU A 138 7.75 0.45 -7.75
C GLU A 138 7.38 -0.94 -8.27
N TYR A 139 7.34 -1.91 -7.34
CA TYR A 139 7.01 -3.29 -7.61
C TYR A 139 5.81 -3.71 -6.77
N VAL A 140 4.69 -4.02 -7.40
CA VAL A 140 3.51 -4.54 -6.72
C VAL A 140 3.59 -6.06 -6.65
N VAL A 141 3.88 -6.58 -5.44
CA VAL A 141 4.03 -8.03 -5.22
C VAL A 141 2.67 -8.73 -5.23
N MET A 142 2.63 -9.78 -6.04
CA MET A 142 1.56 -10.77 -6.14
C MET A 142 2.18 -12.16 -6.08
N ARG A 143 1.38 -13.20 -5.81
CA ARG A 143 1.89 -14.60 -5.83
C ARG A 143 2.58 -14.95 -7.15
N LYS A 144 1.99 -14.57 -8.28
CA LYS A 144 2.48 -14.92 -9.62
C LYS A 144 3.76 -14.23 -10.04
N ASN A 145 4.13 -13.08 -9.44
CA ASN A 145 5.34 -12.36 -9.78
C ASN A 145 6.39 -12.37 -8.66
N LEU A 146 6.08 -12.90 -7.49
CA LEU A 146 6.94 -12.89 -6.31
C LEU A 146 8.36 -13.37 -6.62
N ALA A 147 8.50 -14.49 -7.33
CA ALA A 147 9.78 -15.11 -7.64
C ALA A 147 10.69 -14.23 -8.53
N GLU A 148 10.12 -13.30 -9.29
CA GLU A 148 10.88 -12.42 -10.18
C GLU A 148 11.43 -11.15 -9.49
N LEU A 149 11.01 -10.84 -8.26
CA LEU A 149 11.45 -9.62 -7.57
C LEU A 149 12.99 -9.46 -7.50
N PRO A 150 13.79 -10.47 -7.12
CA PRO A 150 15.24 -10.32 -7.13
C PRO A 150 15.83 -10.06 -8.52
N ALA A 151 15.24 -10.66 -9.57
CA ALA A 151 15.67 -10.45 -10.94
C ALA A 151 15.30 -9.03 -11.44
N ALA A 152 14.11 -8.55 -11.07
CA ALA A 152 13.66 -7.18 -11.39
C ALA A 152 14.58 -6.12 -10.75
N LEU A 153 15.04 -6.34 -9.51
CA LEU A 153 15.99 -5.44 -8.85
C LEU A 153 17.34 -5.40 -9.58
N ARG A 154 17.89 -6.56 -10.01
CA ARG A 154 19.13 -6.58 -10.80
C ARG A 154 18.96 -5.88 -12.15
N TRP A 155 17.86 -6.17 -12.83
CA TRP A 155 17.55 -5.54 -14.10
C TRP A 155 17.43 -4.02 -13.94
N ALA A 156 16.70 -3.54 -12.96
CA ALA A 156 16.54 -2.12 -12.68
C ALA A 156 17.87 -1.43 -12.32
N ALA A 157 18.68 -2.03 -11.47
CA ALA A 157 20.00 -1.52 -11.10
C ALA A 157 20.92 -1.37 -12.32
N ALA A 158 20.91 -2.34 -13.26
CA ALA A 158 21.66 -2.26 -14.50
C ALA A 158 21.24 -1.09 -15.41
N HIS A 159 20.03 -0.53 -15.18
CA HIS A 159 19.49 0.63 -15.90
C HIS A 159 19.53 1.94 -15.06
N GLY A 160 20.38 2.00 -14.03
CA GLY A 160 20.63 3.23 -13.27
C GLY A 160 19.61 3.54 -12.18
N VAL A 161 18.78 2.59 -11.82
CA VAL A 161 17.84 2.72 -10.68
C VAL A 161 18.62 2.70 -9.37
N THR A 162 18.29 3.65 -8.47
CA THR A 162 18.98 3.85 -7.19
C THR A 162 18.12 3.47 -5.98
N PHE A 163 16.80 3.37 -6.13
CA PHE A 163 15.90 2.92 -5.07
C PHE A 163 14.75 2.07 -5.64
N ALA A 164 14.20 1.22 -4.80
CA ALA A 164 13.04 0.39 -5.14
C ALA A 164 12.04 0.39 -3.98
N ILE A 165 10.78 0.56 -4.32
CA ILE A 165 9.65 0.46 -3.39
C ILE A 165 8.88 -0.80 -3.76
N VAL A 166 8.77 -1.72 -2.82
CA VAL A 166 7.93 -2.91 -2.96
C VAL A 166 6.68 -2.70 -2.13
N THR A 167 5.53 -2.98 -2.71
CA THR A 167 4.23 -2.93 -2.01
C THR A 167 3.43 -4.17 -2.34
N HIS A 168 2.51 -4.58 -1.47
CA HIS A 168 1.60 -5.67 -1.82
C HIS A 168 0.46 -5.18 -2.70
N MET A 169 -0.13 -6.09 -3.45
CA MET A 169 -1.34 -5.81 -4.22
C MET A 169 -2.54 -5.65 -3.30
N LEU A 170 -3.33 -4.57 -3.48
CA LEU A 170 -4.66 -4.44 -2.89
C LEU A 170 -5.68 -5.13 -3.80
N PRO A 171 -6.36 -6.19 -3.36
CA PRO A 171 -7.42 -6.81 -4.15
C PRO A 171 -8.65 -5.89 -4.21
N TYR A 172 -8.95 -5.38 -5.39
CA TYR A 172 -10.18 -4.59 -5.64
C TYR A 172 -11.37 -5.47 -6.07
N GLU A 173 -11.12 -6.70 -6.45
CA GLU A 173 -12.12 -7.70 -6.83
C GLU A 173 -11.83 -9.01 -6.11
N GLU A 174 -12.89 -9.77 -5.80
CA GLU A 174 -12.80 -11.03 -5.06
C GLU A 174 -11.89 -12.04 -5.74
N GLN A 175 -11.96 -12.13 -7.06
CA GLN A 175 -11.12 -13.05 -7.86
C GLN A 175 -9.61 -12.80 -7.75
N HIS A 176 -9.19 -11.63 -7.23
CA HIS A 176 -7.78 -11.30 -7.04
C HIS A 176 -7.29 -11.54 -5.61
N THR A 177 -8.14 -12.00 -4.70
CA THR A 177 -7.75 -12.26 -3.30
C THR A 177 -6.67 -13.33 -3.18
N ASP A 178 -6.71 -14.34 -4.05
CA ASP A 178 -5.72 -15.42 -4.08
C ASP A 178 -4.34 -14.97 -4.57
N GLU A 179 -4.23 -13.79 -5.17
CA GLU A 179 -2.95 -13.20 -5.59
C GLU A 179 -2.27 -12.38 -4.49
N ALA A 180 -2.93 -12.14 -3.36
CA ALA A 180 -2.34 -11.43 -2.24
C ALA A 180 -1.18 -12.22 -1.62
N ALA A 181 -0.05 -11.52 -1.39
CA ALA A 181 1.18 -12.11 -0.86
C ALA A 181 1.46 -11.68 0.59
N TYR A 182 0.47 -11.16 1.30
CA TYR A 182 0.55 -10.77 2.71
C TYR A 182 -0.40 -11.60 3.58
N ASN A 183 -0.17 -11.57 4.90
CA ASN A 183 -1.00 -12.23 5.87
C ASN A 183 -1.76 -11.24 6.75
N LEU A 184 -2.99 -11.63 7.11
CA LEU A 184 -3.87 -10.87 8.00
C LEU A 184 -3.72 -11.27 9.48
N CYS A 185 -2.66 -11.99 9.82
CA CYS A 185 -2.29 -12.36 11.18
C CYS A 185 -0.90 -11.80 11.48
N THR A 186 -0.62 -11.51 12.75
CA THR A 186 0.71 -11.09 13.19
C THR A 186 1.71 -12.24 13.08
N ALA A 187 3.01 -11.93 13.05
CA ALA A 187 4.05 -12.94 13.01
C ALA A 187 4.02 -13.85 14.25
N GLU A 188 3.72 -13.28 15.42
CA GLU A 188 3.60 -13.99 16.70
C GLU A 188 2.40 -14.94 16.71
N ALA A 189 1.26 -14.50 16.17
CA ALA A 189 0.06 -15.34 16.05
C ALA A 189 0.31 -16.51 15.07
N LYS A 190 0.99 -16.25 13.93
CA LYS A 190 1.40 -17.29 12.98
C LYS A 190 2.32 -18.32 13.64
N GLU A 191 3.31 -17.89 14.41
CA GLU A 191 4.26 -18.79 15.07
C GLU A 191 3.58 -19.63 16.15
N LEU A 192 2.72 -19.03 16.95
CA LEU A 192 1.92 -19.75 17.94
C LEU A 192 1.05 -20.82 17.27
N PHE A 193 0.34 -20.44 16.21
CA PHE A 193 -0.51 -21.36 15.45
C PHE A 193 0.27 -22.50 14.81
N ARG A 194 1.46 -22.23 14.22
CA ARG A 194 2.35 -23.25 13.64
C ARG A 194 2.72 -24.30 14.68
N ARG A 195 3.17 -23.86 15.85
CA ARG A 195 3.57 -24.76 16.95
C ARG A 195 2.43 -25.66 17.40
N PHE A 196 1.22 -25.12 17.57
CA PHE A 196 0.05 -25.91 17.96
C PHE A 196 -0.46 -26.81 16.84
N SER A 197 -0.30 -26.40 15.57
CA SER A 197 -0.59 -27.26 14.42
C SER A 197 0.34 -28.48 14.36
N GLU A 198 1.64 -28.30 14.63
CA GLU A 198 2.61 -29.38 14.73
C GLU A 198 2.28 -30.33 15.91
N LEU A 199 1.88 -29.79 17.07
CA LEU A 199 1.43 -30.58 18.21
C LEU A 199 0.16 -31.39 17.88
N ALA A 200 -0.80 -30.81 17.16
CA ALA A 200 -1.96 -31.53 16.68
C ALA A 200 -1.57 -32.69 15.75
N GLN A 201 -0.70 -32.44 14.79
CA GLN A 201 -0.21 -33.45 13.85
C GLN A 201 0.50 -34.60 14.55
N GLN A 202 1.36 -34.31 15.54
CA GLN A 202 2.05 -35.32 16.35
C GLN A 202 1.08 -36.23 17.12
N GLN A 203 -0.11 -35.72 17.46
CA GLN A 203 -1.19 -36.45 18.10
C GLN A 203 -2.16 -37.13 17.12
N GLY A 204 -1.90 -37.06 15.80
CA GLY A 204 -2.79 -37.57 14.76
C GLY A 204 -4.06 -36.75 14.55
N LEU A 205 -4.05 -35.49 15.01
CA LEU A 205 -5.18 -34.56 14.90
C LEU A 205 -4.93 -33.55 13.77
N SER A 206 -6.00 -33.04 13.16
CA SER A 206 -5.93 -31.96 12.18
C SER A 206 -6.57 -30.69 12.75
N ILE A 207 -5.77 -29.64 12.93
CA ILE A 207 -6.25 -28.37 13.49
C ILE A 207 -7.31 -27.71 12.61
N SER A 208 -7.32 -27.99 11.30
CA SER A 208 -8.34 -27.50 10.35
C SER A 208 -9.77 -27.94 10.69
N ASN A 209 -9.91 -29.06 11.40
CA ASN A 209 -11.22 -29.59 11.80
C ASN A 209 -11.76 -28.93 13.09
N TYR A 210 -11.07 -27.92 13.63
CA TYR A 210 -11.43 -27.30 14.91
C TYR A 210 -12.87 -26.77 14.93
N PHE A 211 -13.28 -26.00 13.92
CA PHE A 211 -14.63 -25.44 13.92
C PHE A 211 -15.70 -26.52 13.81
N GLU A 212 -15.47 -27.55 13.00
CA GLU A 212 -16.39 -28.68 12.93
C GLU A 212 -16.53 -29.39 14.31
N ALA A 213 -15.41 -29.70 14.94
CA ALA A 213 -15.40 -30.32 16.26
C ALA A 213 -16.02 -29.42 17.34
N ARG A 214 -15.74 -28.11 17.31
CA ARG A 214 -16.22 -27.10 18.27
C ARG A 214 -17.75 -27.04 18.35
N TRP A 215 -18.42 -27.13 17.19
CA TRP A 215 -19.87 -26.96 17.11
C TRP A 215 -20.67 -28.25 17.25
N LYS A 216 -20.01 -29.42 17.38
CA LYS A 216 -20.69 -30.70 17.61
C LYS A 216 -21.27 -30.76 19.04
N TYR A 217 -22.54 -31.19 19.12
CA TYR A 217 -23.20 -31.44 20.41
C TYR A 217 -22.54 -32.62 21.15
N SER A 218 -22.14 -33.69 20.43
CA SER A 218 -21.39 -34.83 20.95
C SER A 218 -20.11 -35.00 20.16
N ARG A 219 -18.98 -35.01 20.86
CA ARG A 219 -17.65 -35.15 20.31
C ARG A 219 -17.07 -36.52 20.55
N SER A 220 -16.35 -37.06 19.59
CA SER A 220 -15.43 -38.16 19.81
C SER A 220 -14.28 -37.75 20.73
N THR A 221 -13.49 -38.72 21.20
CA THR A 221 -12.31 -38.45 22.03
C THR A 221 -11.31 -37.58 21.32
N ASP A 222 -11.08 -37.81 20.03
CA ASP A 222 -10.11 -37.02 19.23
C ASP A 222 -10.61 -35.62 18.95
N GLU A 223 -11.88 -35.43 18.68
CA GLU A 223 -12.50 -34.10 18.54
C GLU A 223 -12.43 -33.31 19.85
N GLN A 224 -12.64 -33.95 20.99
CA GLN A 224 -12.50 -33.26 22.29
C GLN A 224 -11.02 -32.85 22.52
N ARG A 225 -10.05 -33.77 22.24
CA ARG A 225 -8.61 -33.47 22.35
C ARG A 225 -8.21 -32.31 21.44
N LEU A 226 -8.77 -32.24 20.23
CA LEU A 226 -8.52 -31.12 19.30
C LEU A 226 -9.06 -29.82 19.89
N VAL A 227 -10.27 -29.80 20.41
CA VAL A 227 -10.84 -28.60 21.03
C VAL A 227 -10.01 -28.17 22.23
N ASP A 228 -9.61 -29.09 23.11
CA ASP A 228 -8.79 -28.79 24.28
C ASP A 228 -7.42 -28.22 23.89
N LEU A 229 -6.81 -28.74 22.83
CA LEU A 229 -5.55 -28.24 22.29
C LEU A 229 -5.66 -26.80 21.79
N VAL A 230 -6.72 -26.47 21.06
CA VAL A 230 -6.94 -25.11 20.57
C VAL A 230 -7.30 -24.15 21.70
N GLU A 231 -8.08 -24.58 22.69
CA GLU A 231 -8.34 -23.75 23.86
C GLU A 231 -7.06 -23.51 24.69
N ALA A 232 -6.14 -24.49 24.76
CA ALA A 232 -4.83 -24.27 25.37
C ALA A 232 -3.99 -23.23 24.58
N MET A 233 -4.05 -23.26 23.23
CA MET A 233 -3.42 -22.24 22.40
C MET A 233 -3.98 -20.85 22.68
N LYS A 234 -5.31 -20.72 22.77
CA LYS A 234 -5.97 -19.44 23.09
C LYS A 234 -5.57 -18.95 24.48
N ALA A 235 -5.56 -19.83 25.47
CA ALA A 235 -5.14 -19.47 26.83
C ALA A 235 -3.67 -19.00 26.88
N GLU A 236 -2.78 -19.58 26.06
CA GLU A 236 -1.41 -19.10 25.94
C GLU A 236 -1.33 -17.74 25.22
N ALA A 237 -2.16 -17.52 24.19
CA ALA A 237 -2.26 -16.24 23.51
C ALA A 237 -2.71 -15.13 24.48
N ASP A 238 -3.74 -15.39 25.27
CA ASP A 238 -4.25 -14.47 26.31
C ASP A 238 -3.18 -14.12 27.36
N GLN A 239 -2.40 -15.13 27.83
CA GLN A 239 -1.30 -14.89 28.76
C GLN A 239 -0.18 -14.01 28.18
N ARG A 240 -0.03 -14.00 26.87
CA ARG A 240 0.97 -13.23 26.15
C ARG A 240 0.42 -11.88 25.62
N ASP A 241 -0.83 -11.55 25.95
CA ASP A 241 -1.56 -10.39 25.39
C ASP A 241 -1.54 -10.39 23.87
N LEU A 242 -1.66 -11.58 23.27
CA LEU A 242 -1.61 -11.78 21.83
C LEU A 242 -3.00 -12.05 21.28
N PHE A 243 -3.47 -11.15 20.42
CA PHE A 243 -4.74 -11.37 19.72
C PHE A 243 -4.58 -12.44 18.64
N ILE A 244 -5.48 -13.42 18.62
CA ILE A 244 -5.56 -14.47 17.60
C ILE A 244 -6.95 -14.55 16.96
N ASP A 245 -7.00 -14.58 15.64
CA ASP A 245 -8.19 -14.87 14.87
C ASP A 245 -8.11 -16.27 14.27
N MET A 246 -8.80 -17.21 14.90
CA MET A 246 -8.76 -18.62 14.49
C MET A 246 -9.22 -18.85 13.06
N LYS A 247 -10.18 -18.07 12.56
CA LYS A 247 -10.67 -18.22 11.19
C LYS A 247 -9.57 -17.84 10.20
N LYS A 248 -8.90 -16.70 10.41
CA LYS A 248 -7.80 -16.25 9.57
C LYS A 248 -6.59 -17.19 9.66
N LEU A 249 -6.25 -17.65 10.86
CA LEU A 249 -5.15 -18.61 11.05
C LEU A 249 -5.38 -19.92 10.31
N LEU A 250 -6.60 -20.45 10.34
CA LEU A 250 -6.96 -21.68 9.62
C LEU A 250 -7.03 -21.50 8.09
N MET A 251 -7.29 -20.30 7.62
CA MET A 251 -7.29 -19.97 6.17
C MET A 251 -5.89 -19.61 5.66
N MET A 252 -4.94 -19.34 6.54
CA MET A 252 -3.61 -18.90 6.17
C MET A 252 -2.78 -20.05 5.56
N ASP A 253 -2.14 -19.76 4.44
CA ASP A 253 -1.10 -20.63 3.89
C ASP A 253 0.25 -20.28 4.51
N ILE A 254 0.67 -21.09 5.50
CA ILE A 254 1.94 -20.90 6.21
C ILE A 254 3.14 -21.03 5.25
N ASN A 255 3.08 -21.96 4.30
CA ASN A 255 4.18 -22.21 3.37
C ASN A 255 4.38 -21.01 2.45
N GLN A 256 3.29 -20.39 2.01
CA GLN A 256 3.35 -19.17 1.22
C GLN A 256 4.00 -18.02 1.98
N ALA A 257 3.65 -17.84 3.25
CA ALA A 257 4.27 -16.80 4.07
C ALA A 257 5.79 -16.98 4.20
N ASP A 258 6.24 -18.22 4.33
CA ASP A 258 7.66 -18.55 4.41
C ASP A 258 8.37 -18.39 3.05
N GLU A 259 7.67 -18.66 1.94
CA GLU A 259 8.15 -18.39 0.58
C GLU A 259 8.32 -16.88 0.34
N VAL A 260 7.35 -16.05 0.70
CA VAL A 260 7.46 -14.58 0.59
C VAL A 260 8.65 -14.08 1.40
N ALA A 261 8.82 -14.57 2.63
CA ALA A 261 9.95 -14.20 3.49
C ALA A 261 11.30 -14.55 2.86
N ALA A 262 11.42 -15.75 2.30
CA ALA A 262 12.64 -16.20 1.63
C ALA A 262 12.98 -15.33 0.41
N VAL A 263 11.97 -14.95 -0.40
CA VAL A 263 12.17 -14.07 -1.55
C VAL A 263 12.55 -12.66 -1.09
N PHE A 264 11.95 -12.13 -0.03
CA PHE A 264 12.28 -10.80 0.49
C PHE A 264 13.72 -10.75 1.03
N VAL A 265 14.18 -11.80 1.72
CA VAL A 265 15.60 -11.91 2.14
C VAL A 265 16.51 -11.88 0.91
N ARG A 266 16.18 -12.67 -0.12
CA ARG A 266 16.96 -12.70 -1.37
C ARG A 266 16.94 -11.36 -2.10
N ALA A 267 15.81 -10.66 -2.09
CA ALA A 267 15.67 -9.32 -2.67
C ALA A 267 16.56 -8.30 -1.94
N GLN A 268 16.64 -8.36 -0.61
CA GLN A 268 17.53 -7.51 0.20
C GLN A 268 19.01 -7.77 -0.12
N GLU A 269 19.42 -9.04 -0.24
CA GLU A 269 20.79 -9.38 -0.64
C GLU A 269 21.14 -8.79 -2.01
N VAL A 270 20.25 -8.97 -2.99
CA VAL A 270 20.44 -8.43 -4.36
C VAL A 270 20.48 -6.91 -4.35
N ALA A 271 19.59 -6.26 -3.63
CA ALA A 271 19.58 -4.79 -3.53
C ALA A 271 20.89 -4.26 -2.92
N GLN A 272 21.40 -4.92 -1.89
CA GLN A 272 22.69 -4.58 -1.29
C GLN A 272 23.86 -4.84 -2.27
N GLU A 273 23.88 -5.98 -2.98
CA GLU A 273 24.87 -6.28 -4.02
C GLU A 273 24.91 -5.21 -5.12
N CYS A 274 23.73 -4.70 -5.51
CA CYS A 274 23.57 -3.72 -6.59
C CYS A 274 23.63 -2.26 -6.14
N GLY A 275 23.68 -1.97 -4.84
CA GLY A 275 23.66 -0.60 -4.31
C GLY A 275 22.31 0.11 -4.46
N VAL A 276 21.20 -0.62 -4.44
CA VAL A 276 19.82 -0.10 -4.52
C VAL A 276 19.24 0.02 -3.12
N GLU A 277 18.71 1.20 -2.78
CA GLU A 277 17.91 1.37 -1.55
C GLU A 277 16.58 0.63 -1.72
N LEU A 278 16.38 -0.46 -0.97
CA LEU A 278 15.17 -1.28 -1.06
C LEU A 278 14.26 -1.04 0.14
N ARG A 279 13.00 -0.74 -0.14
CA ARG A 279 11.92 -0.65 0.84
C ARG A 279 10.95 -1.80 0.63
N LEU A 280 10.89 -2.70 1.61
CA LEU A 280 9.97 -3.85 1.62
C LEU A 280 8.80 -3.58 2.55
N PRO A 281 7.59 -4.06 2.20
CA PRO A 281 6.45 -4.03 3.10
C PRO A 281 6.55 -5.17 4.12
N GLU A 282 5.75 -5.09 5.18
CA GLU A 282 5.58 -6.21 6.10
C GLU A 282 4.80 -7.35 5.43
N ILE A 283 5.17 -8.59 5.73
CA ILE A 283 4.48 -9.79 5.22
C ILE A 283 3.25 -10.11 6.08
N ASN A 284 3.38 -9.86 7.37
CA ASN A 284 2.31 -10.04 8.34
C ASN A 284 1.89 -8.67 8.86
N ILE A 285 0.61 -8.49 9.15
CA ILE A 285 0.16 -7.24 9.76
C ILE A 285 0.89 -6.99 11.09
N LEU A 286 1.27 -5.75 11.32
CA LEU A 286 1.79 -5.32 12.60
C LEU A 286 0.63 -5.03 13.57
N GLU A 287 0.75 -5.47 14.80
CA GLU A 287 -0.19 -5.11 15.86
C GLU A 287 -0.03 -3.63 16.23
N LYS A 288 1.21 -3.19 16.39
CA LYS A 288 1.53 -1.76 16.59
C LYS A 288 1.38 -1.02 15.26
N ARG A 289 0.30 -0.26 15.16
CA ARG A 289 -0.01 0.53 13.97
C ARG A 289 0.85 1.79 13.88
N HIS A 290 1.15 2.19 12.66
CA HIS A 290 1.88 3.42 12.33
C HIS A 290 1.34 3.97 11.01
N CYS A 291 0.73 5.15 11.05
CA CYS A 291 0.20 5.80 9.85
C CYS A 291 1.15 6.90 9.36
N SER A 292 2.01 6.59 8.42
CA SER A 292 2.96 7.56 7.87
C SER A 292 2.28 8.78 7.24
N PHE A 293 1.10 8.65 6.65
CA PHE A 293 0.37 9.81 6.11
C PHE A 293 0.03 10.84 7.19
N VAL A 294 -0.40 10.39 8.37
CA VAL A 294 -0.79 11.30 9.46
C VAL A 294 0.41 11.70 10.30
N GLU A 295 1.31 10.78 10.62
CA GLU A 295 2.47 11.02 11.50
C GLU A 295 3.55 11.87 10.83
N ASP A 296 3.78 11.68 9.52
CA ASP A 296 4.70 12.53 8.74
C ASP A 296 4.07 13.87 8.32
N GLY A 297 2.81 14.13 8.70
CA GLY A 297 2.13 15.37 8.41
C GLY A 297 1.65 15.50 6.96
N GLY A 298 1.29 14.38 6.32
CA GLY A 298 0.79 14.35 4.95
C GLY A 298 -0.68 14.70 4.80
N THR A 299 -1.06 15.18 3.62
CA THR A 299 -2.46 15.36 3.18
C THR A 299 -2.55 15.07 1.68
N PHE A 300 -3.73 14.75 1.18
CA PHE A 300 -3.98 14.46 -0.22
C PHE A 300 -4.96 15.48 -0.80
N ILE A 301 -4.63 16.03 -1.96
CA ILE A 301 -5.50 16.95 -2.70
C ILE A 301 -5.91 16.28 -4.01
N SER A 302 -7.21 16.08 -4.20
CA SER A 302 -7.76 15.48 -5.42
C SER A 302 -7.78 16.46 -6.60
N VAL A 303 -8.07 15.97 -7.79
CA VAL A 303 -8.13 16.78 -9.02
C VAL A 303 -9.18 17.90 -8.96
N ASP A 304 -10.25 17.67 -8.23
CA ASP A 304 -11.33 18.62 -7.95
C ASP A 304 -11.08 19.52 -6.73
N GLY A 305 -9.89 19.43 -6.14
CA GLY A 305 -9.44 20.30 -5.05
C GLY A 305 -9.88 19.85 -3.65
N ASN A 306 -10.49 18.68 -3.48
CA ASN A 306 -10.88 18.18 -2.16
C ASN A 306 -9.65 17.81 -1.33
N ILE A 307 -9.68 18.17 -0.04
CA ILE A 307 -8.62 17.93 0.93
C ILE A 307 -8.97 16.69 1.76
N SER A 308 -8.19 15.63 1.59
CA SER A 308 -8.37 14.34 2.26
C SER A 308 -7.14 14.00 3.11
N PRO A 309 -7.26 13.15 4.14
CA PRO A 309 -6.15 12.87 5.07
C PRO A 309 -5.06 12.02 4.43
N CYS A 310 -5.39 11.20 3.44
CA CYS A 310 -4.44 10.29 2.79
C CYS A 310 -4.93 9.85 1.42
N TYR A 311 -4.04 9.17 0.69
CA TYR A 311 -4.31 8.57 -0.60
C TYR A 311 -5.37 7.45 -0.58
N PHE A 312 -5.65 6.86 0.58
CA PHE A 312 -6.63 5.79 0.72
C PHE A 312 -8.08 6.33 0.85
N LEU A 313 -8.26 7.51 1.45
CA LEU A 313 -9.56 8.06 1.84
C LEU A 313 -10.03 9.25 0.99
N TRP A 314 -9.69 9.32 -0.30
CA TRP A 314 -10.08 10.46 -1.13
C TRP A 314 -11.24 10.19 -2.10
N HIS A 315 -11.56 8.91 -2.37
CA HIS A 315 -12.65 8.49 -3.25
C HIS A 315 -13.36 7.24 -2.74
N ARG A 316 -14.54 6.97 -3.24
CA ARG A 316 -15.30 5.77 -2.91
C ARG A 316 -14.84 4.60 -3.78
N TYR A 317 -14.60 3.46 -3.16
CA TYR A 317 -14.31 2.20 -3.85
C TYR A 317 -14.54 1.00 -2.95
N ARG A 318 -14.55 -0.19 -3.56
CA ARG A 318 -14.61 -1.47 -2.85
C ARG A 318 -13.26 -2.18 -2.91
N CYS A 319 -12.91 -2.87 -1.83
CA CYS A 319 -11.73 -3.72 -1.81
C CYS A 319 -11.97 -4.98 -0.96
N TYR A 320 -11.06 -5.93 -1.07
CA TYR A 320 -11.08 -7.21 -0.36
C TYR A 320 -9.82 -7.38 0.52
N ALA A 321 -9.36 -6.28 1.08
CA ALA A 321 -8.11 -6.19 1.83
C ALA A 321 -8.00 -7.19 2.99
N SER A 322 -9.11 -7.49 3.65
CA SER A 322 -9.17 -8.39 4.81
C SER A 322 -9.83 -9.74 4.51
N GLY A 323 -9.92 -10.12 3.22
CA GLY A 323 -10.52 -11.38 2.79
C GLY A 323 -12.05 -11.35 2.67
N TRP A 324 -12.68 -10.16 2.81
CA TRP A 324 -14.08 -9.91 2.52
C TRP A 324 -14.25 -8.54 1.88
N SER A 325 -15.43 -8.31 1.27
CA SER A 325 -15.77 -7.04 0.65
C SER A 325 -15.87 -5.92 1.69
N GLN A 326 -15.09 -4.86 1.49
CA GLN A 326 -15.10 -3.65 2.29
C GLN A 326 -15.35 -2.44 1.41
N GLN A 327 -16.24 -1.54 1.85
CA GLN A 327 -16.51 -0.28 1.18
C GLN A 327 -15.64 0.82 1.81
N VAL A 328 -14.83 1.48 1.00
CA VAL A 328 -14.06 2.66 1.43
C VAL A 328 -14.85 3.91 1.06
N THR A 329 -15.13 4.75 2.06
CA THR A 329 -15.79 6.05 1.88
C THR A 329 -14.79 7.19 1.99
N PRO A 330 -14.91 8.24 1.17
CA PRO A 330 -14.00 9.38 1.23
C PRO A 330 -14.19 10.17 2.54
N LYS A 331 -13.08 10.66 3.09
CA LYS A 331 -13.04 11.62 4.20
C LYS A 331 -12.49 12.94 3.66
N ILE A 332 -13.37 13.94 3.58
CA ILE A 332 -13.05 15.25 3.02
C ILE A 332 -13.19 16.29 4.11
N PHE A 333 -12.18 17.16 4.29
CA PHE A 333 -12.14 18.22 5.30
C PHE A 333 -12.37 19.61 4.73
N GLY A 334 -12.34 19.76 3.42
CA GLY A 334 -12.57 21.02 2.72
C GLY A 334 -12.16 20.96 1.27
N ASN A 335 -12.24 22.09 0.56
CA ASN A 335 -11.84 22.20 -0.82
C ASN A 335 -10.96 23.44 -1.02
N VAL A 336 -9.90 23.34 -1.83
CA VAL A 336 -8.92 24.42 -2.06
C VAL A 336 -9.50 25.59 -2.85
N ALA A 337 -10.64 25.41 -3.53
CA ALA A 337 -11.35 26.50 -4.17
C ALA A 337 -12.07 27.41 -3.17
N GLU A 338 -12.36 26.93 -1.97
CA GLU A 338 -13.12 27.64 -0.95
C GLU A 338 -12.25 28.09 0.23
N HIS A 339 -11.20 27.32 0.53
CA HIS A 339 -10.41 27.50 1.75
C HIS A 339 -8.92 27.31 1.47
N ASP A 340 -8.09 28.07 2.17
CA ASP A 340 -6.65 27.86 2.23
C ASP A 340 -6.34 26.50 2.86
N VAL A 341 -5.39 25.73 2.28
CA VAL A 341 -5.00 24.40 2.76
C VAL A 341 -4.56 24.44 4.23
N MET A 342 -3.81 25.47 4.64
CA MET A 342 -3.31 25.61 6.03
C MET A 342 -4.45 25.92 7.00
N GLN A 343 -5.52 26.60 6.56
CA GLN A 343 -6.70 26.82 7.37
C GLN A 343 -7.44 25.50 7.61
N VAL A 344 -7.65 24.69 6.55
CA VAL A 344 -8.28 23.38 6.66
C VAL A 344 -7.43 22.44 7.51
N TRP A 345 -6.13 22.39 7.26
CA TRP A 345 -5.17 21.57 8.03
C TRP A 345 -5.22 21.87 9.52
N ASN A 346 -5.37 23.15 9.91
CA ASN A 346 -5.43 23.58 11.29
C ASN A 346 -6.86 23.66 11.86
N SER A 347 -7.87 23.29 11.09
CA SER A 347 -9.26 23.26 11.58
C SER A 347 -9.41 22.32 12.78
N PRO A 348 -10.33 22.61 13.71
CA PRO A 348 -10.58 21.73 14.86
C PRO A 348 -10.95 20.31 14.43
N GLU A 349 -11.70 20.16 13.37
CA GLU A 349 -12.14 18.87 12.83
C GLU A 349 -10.96 18.03 12.31
N TYR A 350 -10.11 18.60 11.45
CA TYR A 350 -8.96 17.86 10.91
C TYR A 350 -7.89 17.59 11.99
N ARG A 351 -7.70 18.50 12.93
CA ARG A 351 -6.81 18.25 14.08
C ARG A 351 -7.33 17.12 14.97
N SER A 352 -8.63 17.11 15.26
CA SER A 352 -9.27 16.03 16.02
C SER A 352 -9.09 14.68 15.33
N PHE A 353 -9.32 14.63 14.01
CA PHE A 353 -9.09 13.41 13.22
C PHE A 353 -7.64 12.91 13.37
N ARG A 354 -6.64 13.78 13.16
CA ARG A 354 -5.23 13.35 13.30
C ARG A 354 -4.91 12.86 14.71
N THR A 355 -5.41 13.53 15.74
CA THR A 355 -5.23 13.10 17.14
C THR A 355 -5.86 11.75 17.39
N GLN A 356 -7.07 11.52 16.88
CA GLN A 356 -7.79 10.26 17.01
C GLN A 356 -7.07 9.12 16.29
N VAL A 357 -6.60 9.35 15.05
CA VAL A 357 -5.83 8.35 14.29
C VAL A 357 -4.54 7.99 15.02
N THR A 358 -3.79 8.96 15.52
CA THR A 358 -2.49 8.73 16.18
C THR A 358 -2.61 8.20 17.60
N SER A 359 -3.79 8.20 18.23
CA SER A 359 -4.02 7.50 19.49
C SER A 359 -3.96 5.98 19.31
N TYR A 360 -4.29 5.48 18.12
CA TYR A 360 -4.39 4.05 17.80
C TYR A 360 -5.26 3.24 18.77
N ASP A 361 -6.17 3.93 19.45
CA ASP A 361 -7.07 3.34 20.46
C ASP A 361 -8.34 2.77 19.79
N TYR A 362 -8.13 1.78 18.94
CA TYR A 362 -9.20 1.05 18.28
C TYR A 362 -8.75 -0.35 17.84
N PRO A 363 -9.61 -1.36 17.92
CA PRO A 363 -9.32 -2.66 17.32
C PRO A 363 -9.43 -2.56 15.81
N GLY A 364 -8.47 -3.11 15.08
CA GLY A 364 -8.55 -3.19 13.63
C GLY A 364 -9.50 -4.28 13.17
N CYS A 365 -10.34 -3.99 12.17
CA CYS A 365 -11.19 -4.99 11.55
C CYS A 365 -10.40 -6.15 10.93
N SER A 366 -9.14 -5.94 10.57
CA SER A 366 -8.25 -7.01 10.11
C SER A 366 -8.03 -8.11 11.16
N ASN A 367 -8.17 -7.80 12.44
CA ASN A 367 -8.04 -8.75 13.55
C ASN A 367 -9.39 -9.15 14.17
N CYS A 368 -10.52 -8.69 13.62
CA CYS A 368 -11.83 -8.99 14.14
C CYS A 368 -12.24 -10.43 13.83
N SER A 369 -12.63 -11.19 14.87
CA SER A 369 -13.16 -12.55 14.73
C SER A 369 -14.69 -12.59 14.62
N LEU A 370 -15.37 -11.45 14.75
CA LEU A 370 -16.82 -11.35 14.59
C LEU A 370 -17.17 -11.38 13.10
N ALA A 371 -17.66 -12.51 12.63
CA ALA A 371 -18.12 -12.66 11.25
C ALA A 371 -19.38 -13.53 11.20
N PRO A 372 -20.37 -13.18 10.37
CA PRO A 372 -20.40 -11.95 9.56
C PRO A 372 -20.72 -10.72 10.43
N CYS A 373 -20.02 -9.63 10.20
CA CYS A 373 -20.36 -8.34 10.77
C CYS A 373 -21.32 -7.63 9.81
N ASP A 374 -22.49 -7.25 10.27
CA ASP A 374 -23.52 -6.62 9.43
C ASP A 374 -23.05 -5.27 8.86
N TYR A 375 -22.18 -4.55 9.58
CA TYR A 375 -21.64 -3.27 9.13
C TYR A 375 -20.76 -3.36 7.89
N VAL A 376 -20.01 -4.47 7.70
CA VAL A 376 -19.16 -4.63 6.50
C VAL A 376 -19.94 -4.80 5.19
N GLN A 377 -21.25 -5.04 5.29
CA GLN A 377 -22.14 -5.26 4.14
C GLN A 377 -22.94 -4.02 3.77
N THR A 378 -22.80 -2.93 4.52
CA THR A 378 -23.50 -1.68 4.27
C THR A 378 -22.62 -0.70 3.51
N ASP A 379 -23.23 0.11 2.63
CA ASP A 379 -22.52 1.16 1.90
C ASP A 379 -22.03 2.29 2.83
N ASP A 380 -22.57 2.38 4.04
CA ASP A 380 -22.23 3.38 5.05
C ASP A 380 -21.18 2.89 6.06
N PHE A 381 -20.59 1.72 5.84
CA PHE A 381 -19.57 1.18 6.75
C PHE A 381 -18.30 2.04 6.73
N GLU A 382 -17.91 2.53 7.90
CA GLU A 382 -16.71 3.39 8.09
C GLU A 382 -15.41 2.58 8.33
N GLN A 383 -15.43 1.28 8.08
CA GLN A 383 -14.30 0.34 8.14
C GLN A 383 -13.76 0.01 9.54
N ASP A 384 -14.18 0.71 10.56
CA ASP A 384 -13.92 0.35 11.95
C ASP A 384 -15.16 0.64 12.80
N CYS A 385 -15.79 -0.43 13.27
CA CYS A 385 -17.03 -0.33 14.02
C CYS A 385 -16.89 0.27 15.44
N HIS A 386 -15.66 0.56 15.89
CA HIS A 386 -15.41 1.19 17.19
C HIS A 386 -15.13 2.70 17.08
N ILE A 387 -14.70 3.17 15.93
CA ILE A 387 -14.30 4.57 15.73
C ILE A 387 -15.47 5.43 15.23
N GLY A 388 -16.47 4.83 14.64
CA GLY A 388 -17.61 5.50 14.06
C GLY A 388 -17.27 6.17 12.74
N ASP A 389 -16.74 7.37 12.76
CA ASP A 389 -16.45 8.19 11.59
C ASP A 389 -14.99 8.22 11.14
N VAL A 390 -14.12 7.39 11.73
CA VAL A 390 -12.71 7.25 11.34
C VAL A 390 -12.43 5.89 10.70
N PRO A 391 -12.39 5.78 9.36
CA PRO A 391 -12.29 4.50 8.67
C PRO A 391 -10.84 3.99 8.55
N CYS A 392 -10.07 4.03 9.63
CA CYS A 392 -8.65 3.65 9.64
C CYS A 392 -8.35 2.26 10.20
N GLY A 393 -9.33 1.62 10.85
CA GLY A 393 -9.11 0.38 11.58
C GLY A 393 -8.61 -0.81 10.74
N ALA A 394 -9.11 -0.92 9.52
CA ALA A 394 -8.73 -1.97 8.57
C ALA A 394 -7.65 -1.56 7.57
N CYS A 395 -7.05 -0.38 7.73
CA CYS A 395 -6.10 0.17 6.77
C CYS A 395 -4.77 -0.61 6.77
N LEU A 396 -4.42 -1.21 5.65
CA LEU A 396 -3.19 -1.98 5.49
C LEU A 396 -1.91 -1.13 5.45
N TRP A 397 -2.00 0.19 5.22
CA TRP A 397 -0.85 1.10 5.37
C TRP A 397 -0.41 1.20 6.83
N CYS A 398 -1.36 1.41 7.75
CA CYS A 398 -1.01 1.55 9.17
C CYS A 398 -0.52 0.24 9.80
N THR A 399 -0.78 -0.91 9.20
CA THR A 399 -0.28 -2.22 9.63
C THR A 399 1.02 -2.63 8.94
N GLY A 400 1.62 -1.76 8.11
CA GLY A 400 2.93 -1.96 7.49
C GLY A 400 2.92 -2.74 6.16
N VAL A 401 1.76 -3.23 5.72
CA VAL A 401 1.63 -4.09 4.53
C VAL A 401 1.79 -3.31 3.22
N PHE A 402 1.47 -2.01 3.21
CA PHE A 402 1.65 -1.18 2.03
C PHE A 402 2.76 -0.14 2.19
N GLN A 403 3.42 0.14 1.08
CA GLN A 403 4.44 1.17 0.94
C GLN A 403 4.09 2.08 -0.24
N CYS A 404 4.56 3.33 -0.20
CA CYS A 404 4.43 4.27 -1.32
C CYS A 404 5.64 5.20 -1.39
N LEU A 405 5.74 5.99 -2.47
CA LEU A 405 6.74 7.04 -2.59
C LEU A 405 6.51 8.10 -1.50
N ARG A 406 7.55 8.36 -0.71
CA ARG A 406 7.55 9.34 0.39
C ARG A 406 8.96 9.83 0.70
#